data_4be32d7e9f2a048d3bb1749d5117327c
#
_entry.id   4be32d7e9f2a048d3bb1749d5117327c
#
_cell.length_a   1.000
_cell.length_b   1.000
_cell.length_c   1.000
_cell.angle_alpha   90.00
_cell.angle_beta   90.00
_cell.angle_gamma   90.00
#
_symmetry.space_group_name_H-M   'P 1'
#
loop_
_entity.id
_entity.type
_entity.pdbx_description
1 polymer ?
#
loop_
_entity_poly.entity_id
_entity_poly.type
_entity_poly.pdbx_seq_one_letter_code
_entity_poly.pdbx_strand_id
1 'polypeptide(L)'
;MFIDIHAHAYLFPCPPQDGHTQFCTPEEVLRRYDELGIEKGVLLPLVGPEEYLPQSNQEILEICRLYPDRFVPFCNIDPRGISNSPFTDFRPWLDWYRKHGCLGVGEFMPNLSFRDPLVLNFFRQVDAMSWPLTFDVTVWIGRGYGLVDEPGLPHLEFCLKSF
;
A
#
# COMPACT_ATOMS: atom_id res chain seq x y z
N MET A 1 -9.20 13.22 -18.26
CA MET A 1 -8.47 13.14 -16.98
C MET A 1 -8.37 11.68 -16.59
N PHE A 2 -7.15 11.15 -16.48
CA PHE A 2 -6.90 9.81 -15.96
C PHE A 2 -6.08 9.91 -14.69
N ILE A 3 -6.41 9.10 -13.68
CA ILE A 3 -5.68 8.96 -12.44
C ILE A 3 -5.26 7.50 -12.32
N ASP A 4 -3.97 7.26 -12.11
CA ASP A 4 -3.46 5.94 -11.77
C ASP A 4 -3.63 5.73 -10.26
N ILE A 5 -4.39 4.71 -9.88
CA ILE A 5 -4.67 4.41 -8.47
C ILE A 5 -3.67 3.44 -7.84
N HIS A 6 -2.67 2.97 -8.60
CA HIS A 6 -1.70 2.00 -8.12
C HIS A 6 -0.34 2.23 -8.79
N ALA A 7 0.50 3.03 -8.16
CA ALA A 7 1.83 3.34 -8.65
C ALA A 7 2.91 3.17 -7.58
N HIS A 8 4.10 2.82 -8.04
CA HIS A 8 5.31 2.77 -7.23
C HIS A 8 6.40 3.62 -7.88
N ALA A 9 7.11 4.39 -7.08
CA ALA A 9 8.27 5.17 -7.51
C ALA A 9 9.27 5.27 -6.37
N TYR A 10 10.55 5.10 -6.66
CA TYR A 10 11.64 5.13 -5.69
C TYR A 10 12.59 6.30 -5.99
N LEU A 11 13.00 7.04 -4.96
CA LEU A 11 13.94 8.17 -5.11
C LEU A 11 15.30 7.73 -5.67
N PHE A 12 15.69 6.48 -5.42
CA PHE A 12 16.93 5.91 -5.93
C PHE A 12 16.62 4.68 -6.78
N PRO A 13 17.40 4.45 -7.87
CA PRO A 13 17.27 3.26 -8.67
C PRO A 13 17.37 1.99 -7.80
N CYS A 14 16.40 1.10 -7.95
CA CYS A 14 16.41 -0.17 -7.25
C CYS A 14 17.45 -1.13 -7.81
N PRO A 15 17.99 -2.05 -7.02
CA PRO A 15 18.85 -3.11 -7.51
C PRO A 15 18.12 -3.90 -8.62
N PRO A 16 18.81 -4.21 -9.75
CA PRO A 16 18.19 -5.00 -10.79
C PRO A 16 17.96 -6.44 -10.31
N GLN A 17 16.82 -6.99 -10.68
CA GLN A 17 16.52 -8.41 -10.52
C GLN A 17 16.53 -9.05 -11.92
N ASP A 18 17.29 -10.13 -12.09
CA ASP A 18 17.45 -10.83 -13.38
C ASP A 18 17.84 -9.89 -14.54
N GLY A 19 18.61 -8.84 -14.24
CA GLY A 19 19.06 -7.83 -15.20
C GLY A 19 18.01 -6.76 -15.57
N HIS A 20 16.85 -6.74 -14.91
CA HIS A 20 15.78 -5.79 -15.13
C HIS A 20 15.56 -4.89 -13.91
N THR A 21 15.38 -3.59 -14.17
CA THR A 21 14.94 -2.64 -13.13
C THR A 21 13.53 -2.98 -12.71
N GLN A 22 13.29 -3.14 -11.41
CA GLN A 22 11.97 -3.53 -10.88
C GLN A 22 11.03 -2.33 -10.76
N PHE A 23 11.53 -1.19 -10.28
CA PHE A 23 10.74 0.02 -10.07
C PHE A 23 11.44 1.24 -10.68
N CYS A 24 10.62 2.18 -11.15
CA CYS A 24 11.07 3.42 -11.77
C CYS A 24 11.34 4.52 -10.73
N THR A 25 12.12 5.53 -11.12
CA THR A 25 12.18 6.79 -10.40
C THR A 25 10.91 7.63 -10.66
N PRO A 26 10.61 8.64 -9.80
CA PRO A 26 9.49 9.54 -10.04
C PRO A 26 9.50 10.20 -11.42
N GLU A 27 10.67 10.63 -11.92
CA GLU A 27 10.82 11.25 -13.23
C GLU A 27 10.49 10.28 -14.38
N GLU A 28 10.87 9.02 -14.24
CA GLU A 28 10.55 7.99 -15.23
C GLU A 28 9.06 7.68 -15.27
N VAL A 29 8.41 7.60 -14.11
CA VAL A 29 6.95 7.45 -14.00
C VAL A 29 6.24 8.64 -14.62
N LEU A 30 6.65 9.87 -14.27
CA LEU A 30 6.04 11.10 -14.79
C LEU A 30 6.19 11.23 -16.30
N ARG A 31 7.34 10.87 -16.86
CA ARG A 31 7.51 10.85 -18.31
C ARG A 31 6.49 9.91 -18.98
N ARG A 32 6.23 8.74 -18.41
CA ARG A 32 5.19 7.81 -18.90
C ARG A 32 3.78 8.36 -18.71
N TYR A 33 3.52 9.02 -17.61
CA TYR A 33 2.23 9.67 -17.37
C TYR A 33 1.95 10.75 -18.41
N ASP A 34 2.94 11.56 -18.74
CA ASP A 34 2.80 12.61 -19.78
C ASP A 34 2.53 12.02 -21.16
N GLU A 35 3.21 10.92 -21.53
CA GLU A 35 2.98 10.19 -22.77
C GLU A 35 1.56 9.60 -22.86
N LEU A 36 0.99 9.15 -21.73
CA LEU A 36 -0.32 8.46 -21.63
C LEU A 36 -1.48 9.39 -21.28
N GLY A 37 -1.22 10.65 -20.97
CA GLY A 37 -2.24 11.60 -20.50
C GLY A 37 -2.77 11.31 -19.10
N ILE A 38 -1.94 10.70 -18.23
CA ILE A 38 -2.24 10.48 -16.82
C ILE A 38 -1.83 11.72 -16.02
N GLU A 39 -2.78 12.31 -15.32
CA GLU A 39 -2.54 13.53 -14.56
C GLU A 39 -1.86 13.26 -13.23
N LYS A 40 -2.34 12.26 -12.51
CA LYS A 40 -1.87 11.93 -11.15
C LYS A 40 -1.74 10.44 -10.95
N GLY A 41 -0.82 10.07 -10.04
CA GLY A 41 -0.69 8.70 -9.53
C GLY A 41 -0.79 8.64 -8.02
N VAL A 42 -1.46 7.62 -7.50
CA VAL A 42 -1.45 7.28 -6.08
C VAL A 42 -0.21 6.43 -5.81
N LEU A 43 0.70 6.94 -4.99
CA LEU A 43 1.90 6.20 -4.59
C LEU A 43 1.62 5.33 -3.37
N LEU A 44 1.93 4.06 -3.51
CA LEU A 44 1.72 3.03 -2.51
C LEU A 44 3.08 2.54 -1.97
N PRO A 45 3.38 2.73 -0.68
CA PRO A 45 4.59 2.18 -0.08
C PRO A 45 4.48 0.66 0.09
N LEU A 46 5.58 -0.04 -0.18
CA LEU A 46 5.71 -1.47 0.04
C LEU A 46 6.25 -1.73 1.46
N VAL A 47 5.39 -2.16 2.36
CA VAL A 47 5.72 -2.37 3.77
C VAL A 47 5.35 -3.79 4.18
N GLY A 48 6.34 -4.53 4.67
CA GLY A 48 6.15 -5.89 5.16
C GLY A 48 7.47 -6.64 5.21
N PRO A 49 7.58 -7.68 6.04
CA PRO A 49 8.79 -8.50 6.13
C PRO A 49 9.02 -9.38 4.90
N GLU A 50 8.02 -9.56 4.06
CA GLU A 50 8.11 -10.30 2.79
C GLU A 50 8.68 -9.48 1.64
N GLU A 51 8.75 -8.14 1.81
CA GLU A 51 9.21 -7.24 0.76
C GLU A 51 10.74 -7.18 0.72
N TYR A 52 11.33 -7.56 -0.41
CA TYR A 52 12.79 -7.46 -0.58
C TYR A 52 13.25 -6.03 -0.94
N LEU A 53 12.34 -5.18 -1.44
CA LEU A 53 12.57 -3.76 -1.70
C LEU A 53 11.56 -2.92 -0.87
N PRO A 54 11.70 -2.91 0.47
CA PRO A 54 10.77 -2.17 1.30
C PRO A 54 10.91 -0.66 1.05
N GLN A 55 9.76 0.01 0.97
CA GLN A 55 9.71 1.46 0.85
C GLN A 55 9.02 2.08 2.06
N SER A 56 9.63 3.09 2.65
CA SER A 56 9.06 3.77 3.81
C SER A 56 7.93 4.73 3.43
N ASN A 57 6.98 4.91 4.34
CA ASN A 57 5.97 5.97 4.21
C ASN A 57 6.61 7.35 4.09
N GLN A 58 7.75 7.59 4.74
CA GLN A 58 8.46 8.86 4.69
C GLN A 58 9.03 9.16 3.31
N GLU A 59 9.49 8.14 2.58
CA GLU A 59 9.94 8.31 1.19
C GLU A 59 8.77 8.70 0.28
N ILE A 60 7.60 8.06 0.43
CA ILE A 60 6.38 8.44 -0.29
C ILE A 60 5.99 9.90 -0.02
N LEU A 61 6.00 10.33 1.24
CA LEU A 61 5.72 11.73 1.59
C LEU A 61 6.73 12.69 0.96
N GLU A 62 8.01 12.33 0.91
CA GLU A 62 9.05 13.14 0.28
C GLU A 62 8.86 13.23 -1.24
N ILE A 63 8.55 12.12 -1.91
CA ILE A 63 8.25 12.15 -3.35
C ILE A 63 7.04 13.05 -3.64
N CYS A 64 5.96 12.93 -2.87
CA CYS A 64 4.78 13.77 -3.04
C CYS A 64 5.05 15.25 -2.73
N ARG A 65 5.97 15.54 -1.80
CA ARG A 65 6.43 16.92 -1.53
C ARG A 65 7.22 17.51 -2.69
N LEU A 66 8.02 16.69 -3.37
CA LEU A 66 8.80 17.10 -4.56
C LEU A 66 7.91 17.30 -5.80
N TYR A 67 6.82 16.54 -5.92
CA TYR A 67 5.90 16.55 -7.05
C TYR A 67 4.44 16.69 -6.61
N PRO A 68 4.06 17.81 -5.95
CA PRO A 68 2.78 17.92 -5.21
C PRO A 68 1.53 17.82 -6.09
N ASP A 69 1.63 18.16 -7.37
CA ASP A 69 0.49 18.14 -8.30
C ASP A 69 0.38 16.83 -9.08
N ARG A 70 1.35 15.95 -8.93
CA ARG A 70 1.48 14.74 -9.75
C ARG A 70 1.27 13.45 -8.96
N PHE A 71 1.59 13.42 -7.66
CA PHE A 71 1.44 12.25 -6.83
C PHE A 71 0.58 12.49 -5.60
N VAL A 72 -0.15 11.46 -5.23
CA VAL A 72 -1.01 11.40 -4.04
C VAL A 72 -0.44 10.35 -3.09
N PRO A 73 -0.09 10.69 -1.84
CA PRO A 73 0.49 9.73 -0.92
C PRO A 73 -0.59 8.85 -0.28
N PHE A 74 -0.38 7.56 -0.30
CA PHE A 74 -0.96 6.62 0.65
C PHE A 74 0.10 6.23 1.67
N CYS A 75 -0.32 5.73 2.82
CA CYS A 75 0.57 5.12 3.81
C CYS A 75 0.26 3.63 3.95
N ASN A 76 1.20 2.88 4.51
CA ASN A 76 0.97 1.47 4.82
C ASN A 76 1.60 1.12 6.17
N ILE A 77 0.98 0.19 6.88
CA ILE A 77 1.48 -0.35 8.16
C ILE A 77 1.24 -1.85 8.14
N ASP A 78 2.29 -2.64 8.33
CA ASP A 78 2.12 -4.08 8.50
C ASP A 78 1.36 -4.37 9.80
N PRO A 79 0.31 -5.19 9.79
CA PRO A 79 -0.53 -5.43 10.97
C PRO A 79 0.21 -6.19 12.09
N ARG A 80 1.37 -6.79 11.79
CA ARG A 80 2.28 -7.39 12.76
C ARG A 80 3.20 -6.36 13.42
N GLY A 81 3.27 -5.16 12.86
CA GLY A 81 4.08 -4.07 13.41
C GLY A 81 3.60 -3.59 14.77
N ILE A 82 4.39 -2.73 15.41
CA ILE A 82 4.11 -2.08 16.71
C ILE A 82 4.08 -3.09 17.85
N SER A 83 3.05 -3.92 17.98
CA SER A 83 2.92 -4.87 19.09
C SER A 83 2.61 -6.31 18.67
N ASN A 84 2.46 -6.57 17.37
CA ASN A 84 2.08 -7.89 16.84
C ASN A 84 0.89 -8.51 17.61
N SER A 85 -0.16 -7.73 17.79
CA SER A 85 -1.32 -8.10 18.59
C SER A 85 -2.62 -7.74 17.87
N PRO A 86 -3.68 -8.58 17.96
CA PRO A 86 -5.00 -8.24 17.41
C PRO A 86 -5.68 -7.09 18.17
N PHE A 87 -5.04 -6.54 19.19
CA PHE A 87 -5.50 -5.39 19.97
C PHE A 87 -4.61 -4.15 19.76
N THR A 88 -3.66 -4.20 18.82
CA THR A 88 -2.83 -3.04 18.48
C THR A 88 -3.70 -1.84 18.11
N ASP A 89 -3.46 -0.69 18.75
CA ASP A 89 -4.09 0.57 18.35
C ASP A 89 -3.23 1.24 17.27
N PHE A 90 -3.70 1.25 16.02
CA PHE A 90 -3.02 1.87 14.88
C PHE A 90 -3.38 3.34 14.69
N ARG A 91 -4.43 3.85 15.37
CA ARG A 91 -4.93 5.22 15.19
C ARG A 91 -3.88 6.31 15.35
N PRO A 92 -2.93 6.26 16.33
CA PRO A 92 -1.93 7.30 16.46
C PRO A 92 -1.06 7.46 15.22
N TRP A 93 -0.70 6.37 14.54
CA TRP A 93 0.09 6.37 13.31
C TRP A 93 -0.74 6.77 12.10
N LEU A 94 -1.94 6.21 11.93
CA LEU A 94 -2.86 6.56 10.85
C LEU A 94 -3.24 8.05 10.90
N ASP A 95 -3.55 8.59 12.09
CA ASP A 95 -3.83 10.00 12.30
C ASP A 95 -2.60 10.88 11.99
N TRP A 96 -1.41 10.40 12.32
CA TRP A 96 -0.19 11.13 11.99
C TRP A 96 -0.01 11.22 10.48
N TYR A 97 -0.17 10.12 9.74
CA TYR A 97 -0.05 10.10 8.28
C TYR A 97 -1.14 10.93 7.61
N ARG A 98 -2.38 10.91 8.14
CA ARG A 98 -3.47 11.80 7.69
C ARG A 98 -3.08 13.27 7.80
N LYS A 99 -2.55 13.67 8.95
CA LYS A 99 -2.09 15.04 9.19
C LYS A 99 -0.93 15.47 8.28
N HIS A 100 -0.19 14.50 7.75
CA HIS A 100 0.92 14.74 6.83
C HIS A 100 0.54 14.55 5.35
N GLY A 101 -0.75 14.44 5.05
CA GLY A 101 -1.27 14.50 3.69
C GLY A 101 -1.59 13.16 3.04
N CYS A 102 -1.41 12.02 3.72
CA CYS A 102 -1.87 10.73 3.18
C CYS A 102 -3.39 10.70 3.06
N LEU A 103 -3.89 10.19 1.95
CA LEU A 103 -5.32 10.12 1.64
C LEU A 103 -5.91 8.70 1.74
N GLY A 104 -5.09 7.71 2.04
CA GLY A 104 -5.54 6.32 2.16
C GLY A 104 -4.43 5.39 2.64
N VAL A 105 -4.71 4.12 2.63
CA VAL A 105 -3.80 3.03 3.04
C VAL A 105 -3.56 2.08 1.87
N GLY A 106 -2.33 1.64 1.71
CA GLY A 106 -1.92 0.61 0.76
C GLY A 106 -0.51 0.81 0.21
N GLU A 107 0.04 -0.17 -0.46
CA GLU A 107 -0.56 -1.45 -0.81
C GLU A 107 -0.50 -2.42 0.37
N PHE A 108 -1.66 -2.83 0.88
CA PHE A 108 -1.73 -3.69 2.05
C PHE A 108 -1.63 -5.16 1.63
N MET A 109 -0.49 -5.78 1.91
CA MET A 109 -0.16 -7.13 1.46
C MET A 109 0.65 -7.95 2.47
N PRO A 110 0.13 -8.15 3.68
CA PRO A 110 0.89 -8.73 4.79
C PRO A 110 1.08 -10.25 4.71
N ASN A 111 0.74 -10.92 3.63
CA ASN A 111 0.77 -12.38 3.49
C ASN A 111 0.04 -13.13 4.63
N LEU A 112 -1.06 -12.57 5.08
CA LEU A 112 -1.97 -13.12 6.09
C LEU A 112 -3.35 -13.36 5.47
N SER A 113 -4.14 -14.24 6.09
CA SER A 113 -5.55 -14.41 5.69
C SER A 113 -6.34 -13.11 5.91
N PHE A 114 -7.32 -12.84 5.04
CA PHE A 114 -8.31 -11.77 5.29
C PHE A 114 -9.00 -11.91 6.66
N ARG A 115 -9.14 -13.12 7.17
CA ARG A 115 -9.75 -13.41 8.47
C ARG A 115 -8.77 -13.50 9.64
N ASP A 116 -7.50 -13.22 9.39
CA ASP A 116 -6.51 -13.13 10.48
C ASP A 116 -6.92 -12.04 11.47
N PRO A 117 -6.90 -12.30 12.79
CA PRO A 117 -7.27 -11.29 13.79
C PRO A 117 -6.48 -9.99 13.71
N LEU A 118 -5.22 -10.02 13.26
CA LEU A 118 -4.40 -8.83 13.04
C LEU A 118 -4.96 -8.00 11.88
N VAL A 119 -5.30 -8.65 10.77
CA VAL A 119 -5.89 -8.01 9.58
C VAL A 119 -7.26 -7.41 9.90
N LEU A 120 -8.14 -8.18 10.55
CA LEU A 120 -9.46 -7.70 10.93
C LEU A 120 -9.40 -6.50 11.89
N ASN A 121 -8.45 -6.51 12.83
CA ASN A 121 -8.21 -5.37 13.70
C ASN A 121 -7.77 -4.13 12.93
N PHE A 122 -6.87 -4.29 11.97
CA PHE A 122 -6.40 -3.19 11.11
C PHE A 122 -7.55 -2.63 10.26
N PHE A 123 -8.31 -3.50 9.59
CA PHE A 123 -9.45 -3.10 8.77
C PHE A 123 -10.49 -2.28 9.54
N ARG A 124 -10.87 -2.71 10.76
CA ARG A 124 -11.80 -1.94 11.60
C ARG A 124 -11.33 -0.52 11.87
N GLN A 125 -10.02 -0.33 12.03
CA GLN A 125 -9.47 0.99 12.33
C GLN A 125 -9.37 1.87 11.08
N VAL A 126 -9.07 1.31 9.93
CA VAL A 126 -9.08 2.01 8.63
C VAL A 126 -10.52 2.39 8.26
N ASP A 127 -11.48 1.48 8.42
CA ASP A 127 -12.91 1.73 8.19
C ASP A 127 -13.44 2.86 9.08
N ALA A 128 -13.14 2.82 10.38
CA ALA A 128 -13.52 3.86 11.33
C ALA A 128 -13.00 5.26 10.96
N MET A 129 -11.94 5.33 10.14
CA MET A 129 -11.42 6.58 9.58
C MET A 129 -12.07 6.94 8.24
N SER A 130 -12.89 6.07 7.67
CA SER A 130 -13.46 6.20 6.32
C SER A 130 -12.37 6.44 5.25
N TRP A 131 -11.29 5.69 5.35
CA TRP A 131 -10.17 5.80 4.43
C TRP A 131 -10.24 4.72 3.35
N PRO A 132 -9.91 5.05 2.09
CA PRO A 132 -9.74 4.02 1.07
C PRO A 132 -8.56 3.11 1.43
N LEU A 133 -8.72 1.84 1.11
CA LEU A 133 -7.71 0.81 1.30
C LEU A 133 -7.48 0.09 -0.03
N THR A 134 -6.23 0.05 -0.48
CA THR A 134 -5.79 -0.82 -1.58
C THR A 134 -5.04 -2.02 -1.02
N PHE A 135 -5.25 -3.19 -1.61
CA PHE A 135 -4.61 -4.43 -1.18
C PHE A 135 -4.39 -5.36 -2.37
N ASP A 136 -3.40 -6.22 -2.23
CA ASP A 136 -3.20 -7.34 -3.16
C ASP A 136 -3.80 -8.63 -2.60
N VAL A 137 -4.30 -9.49 -3.47
CA VAL A 137 -4.95 -10.76 -3.11
C VAL A 137 -4.17 -11.92 -3.71
N THR A 138 -3.95 -12.94 -2.92
CA THR A 138 -3.39 -14.21 -3.40
C THR A 138 -4.27 -15.38 -2.99
N VAL A 139 -4.47 -16.29 -3.94
CA VAL A 139 -5.13 -17.59 -3.69
C VAL A 139 -4.13 -18.76 -3.75
N TRP A 140 -2.84 -18.45 -3.86
CA TRP A 140 -1.77 -19.43 -3.95
C TRP A 140 -0.92 -19.43 -2.69
N ILE A 141 -0.85 -20.56 -2.03
CA ILE A 141 0.10 -20.77 -0.95
C ILE A 141 1.53 -20.63 -1.52
N GLY A 142 2.35 -19.80 -0.90
CA GLY A 142 3.76 -19.64 -1.28
C GLY A 142 4.06 -18.51 -2.27
N ARG A 143 3.10 -17.68 -2.64
CA ARG A 143 3.38 -16.45 -3.40
C ARG A 143 4.23 -15.44 -2.58
N GLY A 144 4.11 -15.48 -1.26
CA GLY A 144 4.96 -14.69 -0.35
C GLY A 144 4.46 -13.30 -0.01
N TYR A 145 3.42 -12.78 -0.68
CA TYR A 145 2.79 -11.49 -0.37
C TYR A 145 1.31 -11.49 -0.77
N GLY A 146 0.59 -10.45 -0.40
CA GLY A 146 -0.85 -10.29 -0.62
C GLY A 146 -1.69 -10.85 0.53
N LEU A 147 -2.94 -10.44 0.60
CA LEU A 147 -3.91 -11.05 1.50
C LEU A 147 -4.34 -12.42 0.97
N VAL A 148 -4.26 -13.42 1.82
CA VAL A 148 -4.53 -14.81 1.44
C VAL A 148 -6.02 -15.08 1.52
N ASP A 149 -6.56 -15.65 0.42
CA ASP A 149 -7.93 -16.12 0.33
C ASP A 149 -7.99 -17.49 -0.33
N GLU A 150 -9.17 -18.08 -0.38
CA GLU A 150 -9.48 -19.29 -1.12
C GLU A 150 -10.04 -18.94 -2.52
N PRO A 151 -10.01 -19.87 -3.50
CA PRO A 151 -10.68 -19.69 -4.77
C PRO A 151 -12.16 -19.30 -4.59
N GLY A 152 -12.58 -18.22 -5.27
CA GLY A 152 -13.91 -17.62 -5.10
C GLY A 152 -13.97 -16.47 -4.11
N LEU A 153 -12.88 -16.20 -3.41
CA LEU A 153 -12.69 -15.05 -2.51
C LEU A 153 -13.72 -14.94 -1.36
N PRO A 154 -14.03 -16.05 -0.64
CA PRO A 154 -15.06 -16.02 0.41
C PRO A 154 -14.68 -15.18 1.62
N HIS A 155 -13.38 -15.00 1.91
CA HIS A 155 -12.91 -14.20 3.03
C HIS A 155 -12.95 -12.71 2.69
N LEU A 156 -12.62 -12.34 1.45
CA LEU A 156 -12.83 -10.98 0.96
C LEU A 156 -14.31 -10.61 1.00
N GLU A 157 -15.21 -11.51 0.52
CA GLU A 157 -16.65 -11.28 0.59
C GLU A 157 -17.13 -11.07 2.03
N PHE A 158 -16.60 -11.83 2.98
CA PHE A 158 -16.88 -11.64 4.40
C PHE A 158 -16.45 -10.25 4.88
N CYS A 159 -15.24 -9.80 4.53
CA CYS A 159 -14.75 -8.47 4.91
C CYS A 159 -15.63 -7.35 4.32
N LEU A 160 -15.97 -7.43 3.03
CA LEU A 160 -16.82 -6.44 2.36
C LEU A 160 -18.25 -6.34 2.93
N LYS A 161 -18.70 -7.37 3.65
CA LYS A 161 -19.99 -7.36 4.37
C LYS A 161 -19.86 -6.89 5.82
N SER A 162 -18.64 -6.84 6.35
CA SER A 162 -18.36 -6.55 7.75
C SER A 162 -17.89 -5.12 7.99
N PHE A 163 -17.35 -4.50 6.95
CA PHE A 163 -16.77 -3.16 6.87
C PHE A 163 -17.30 -2.45 5.60
#